data_5878205c764827c291ef15a6275f7608
#
_entry.id   5878205c764827c291ef15a6275f7608
#
_cell.length_a   1.000
_cell.length_b   1.000
_cell.length_c   1.000
_cell.angle_alpha   90.00
_cell.angle_beta   90.00
_cell.angle_gamma   90.00
#
_symmetry.space_group_name_H-M   'P 1'
#
loop_
_entity.id
_entity.type
_entity.pdbx_description
1 polymer ?
#
loop_
_entity_poly.entity_id
_entity_poly.type
_entity_poly.pdbx_seq_one_letter_code
_entity_poly.pdbx_strand_id
1 'polypeptide(L)'
;MKTYLLIILIFCATMTPVFAAALDTVKIDQLTGLKGKMNEKEGVYKVTFPRNDVKVVVDGWTMPPFMGLGTWAAFTPTKDGAMVMGDTVLFEDEVNAAMSAVLDNGLNVTALHNHFFFDHPKVYFMHIEGEGAVDKLAGAVRKVYDAAQQIRAASPNPKDSFGAAPLPEKSSITAAPLNEIFGTQGESKDGMVKFTFGRPTTMHGTHIGKDMGVNTWAAFAGSDDNAIVDGDFAVTEDELQPVLGSLLKDKINIVAIHQHMTHEEPRMMFFHYWGRGRAKDLANAIKGGFLIGGLLKVSSPLP
;
A
#
# COMPACT_ATOMS: atom_id res chain seq x y z
N MET A 1 41.49 -63.90 18.38
CA MET A 1 41.30 -62.53 17.85
C MET A 1 40.23 -62.60 16.74
N LYS A 2 39.01 -62.04 16.98
CA LYS A 2 37.96 -61.99 15.97
C LYS A 2 37.93 -60.58 15.40
N THR A 3 38.26 -60.41 14.15
CA THR A 3 38.27 -59.14 13.43
C THR A 3 36.85 -58.85 12.93
N TYR A 4 36.21 -57.80 13.45
CA TYR A 4 34.92 -57.34 12.93
C TYR A 4 35.15 -56.34 11.81
N LEU A 5 34.64 -56.68 10.62
CA LEU A 5 34.67 -55.81 9.44
C LEU A 5 33.43 -54.86 9.53
N LEU A 6 33.68 -53.54 9.72
CA LEU A 6 32.65 -52.53 9.75
C LEU A 6 32.36 -52.06 8.31
N ILE A 7 31.22 -52.44 7.75
CA ILE A 7 30.77 -51.97 6.44
C ILE A 7 30.04 -50.65 6.67
N ILE A 8 30.63 -49.53 6.25
CA ILE A 8 30.00 -48.22 6.22
C ILE A 8 29.20 -48.11 4.91
N LEU A 9 27.88 -48.19 4.98
CA LEU A 9 27.00 -47.88 3.85
C LEU A 9 26.94 -46.34 3.73
N ILE A 10 27.55 -45.78 2.69
CA ILE A 10 27.41 -44.40 2.29
C ILE A 10 26.08 -44.26 1.54
N PHE A 11 25.09 -43.66 2.21
CA PHE A 11 23.81 -43.31 1.61
C PHE A 11 24.02 -42.02 0.78
N CYS A 12 24.27 -42.20 -0.52
CA CYS A 12 24.34 -41.07 -1.46
C CYS A 12 22.90 -40.57 -1.73
N ALA A 13 22.42 -39.57 -0.98
CA ALA A 13 21.17 -38.93 -1.27
C ALA A 13 21.32 -38.15 -2.58
N THR A 14 20.79 -38.67 -3.67
CA THR A 14 20.66 -37.95 -4.93
C THR A 14 19.64 -36.84 -4.74
N MET A 15 20.08 -35.60 -4.52
CA MET A 15 19.23 -34.42 -4.65
C MET A 15 18.83 -34.31 -6.12
N THR A 16 17.61 -34.72 -6.46
CA THR A 16 17.01 -34.39 -7.74
C THR A 16 16.76 -32.87 -7.75
N PRO A 17 17.27 -32.12 -8.73
CA PRO A 17 16.93 -30.69 -8.84
C PRO A 17 15.42 -30.60 -9.07
N VAL A 18 14.74 -29.96 -8.15
CA VAL A 18 13.34 -29.55 -8.33
C VAL A 18 13.39 -28.39 -9.31
N PHE A 19 13.12 -28.64 -10.57
CA PHE A 19 12.91 -27.59 -11.55
C PHE A 19 11.58 -26.90 -11.22
N ALA A 20 11.59 -25.59 -10.99
CA ALA A 20 10.37 -24.79 -10.97
C ALA A 20 9.63 -25.01 -12.31
N ALA A 21 8.32 -25.16 -12.24
CA ALA A 21 7.52 -25.32 -13.47
C ALA A 21 7.71 -24.06 -14.35
N ALA A 22 7.83 -24.26 -15.67
CA ALA A 22 7.92 -23.13 -16.59
C ALA A 22 6.66 -22.24 -16.48
N LEU A 23 6.84 -20.92 -16.57
CA LEU A 23 5.71 -19.99 -16.60
C LEU A 23 4.80 -20.23 -17.80
N ASP A 24 3.50 -20.30 -17.58
CA ASP A 24 2.51 -20.29 -18.65
C ASP A 24 2.32 -18.83 -19.16
N THR A 25 3.22 -18.40 -20.04
CA THR A 25 3.23 -17.05 -20.61
C THR A 25 2.01 -16.78 -21.49
N VAL A 26 1.46 -17.82 -22.13
CA VAL A 26 0.22 -17.69 -22.93
C VAL A 26 -0.96 -17.37 -22.03
N LYS A 27 -1.04 -18.01 -20.88
CA LYS A 27 -2.07 -17.76 -19.87
C LYS A 27 -1.96 -16.34 -19.29
N ILE A 28 -0.73 -15.88 -19.03
CA ILE A 28 -0.48 -14.50 -18.57
C ILE A 28 -0.99 -13.51 -19.61
N ASP A 29 -0.64 -13.67 -20.88
CA ASP A 29 -1.11 -12.80 -21.98
C ASP A 29 -2.64 -12.77 -22.05
N GLN A 30 -3.28 -13.93 -22.01
CA GLN A 30 -4.73 -14.05 -22.08
C GLN A 30 -5.44 -13.33 -20.91
N LEU A 31 -4.94 -13.53 -19.68
CA LEU A 31 -5.58 -12.99 -18.48
C LEU A 31 -5.31 -11.50 -18.28
N THR A 32 -4.09 -11.04 -18.59
CA THR A 32 -3.75 -9.62 -18.51
C THR A 32 -4.31 -8.82 -19.69
N GLY A 33 -4.59 -9.47 -20.82
CA GLY A 33 -4.95 -8.83 -22.08
C GLY A 33 -3.77 -8.08 -22.72
N LEU A 34 -2.54 -8.35 -22.28
CA LEU A 34 -1.31 -7.72 -22.73
C LEU A 34 -0.34 -8.79 -23.20
N LYS A 35 0.41 -8.49 -24.26
CA LYS A 35 1.48 -9.37 -24.72
C LYS A 35 2.79 -9.00 -24.03
N GLY A 36 3.33 -9.95 -23.26
CA GLY A 36 4.57 -9.76 -22.53
C GLY A 36 5.81 -10.11 -23.34
N LYS A 37 6.95 -9.93 -22.69
CA LYS A 37 8.28 -10.30 -23.20
C LYS A 37 9.04 -11.13 -22.17
N MET A 38 9.59 -12.25 -22.62
CA MET A 38 10.45 -13.11 -21.82
C MET A 38 11.88 -12.57 -21.79
N ASN A 39 12.45 -12.48 -20.61
CA ASN A 39 13.88 -12.38 -20.38
C ASN A 39 14.39 -13.78 -19.97
N GLU A 40 14.90 -14.52 -20.92
CA GLU A 40 15.34 -15.89 -20.71
C GLU A 40 16.49 -16.01 -19.69
N LYS A 41 17.35 -14.98 -19.62
CA LYS A 41 18.50 -14.97 -18.72
C LYS A 41 18.08 -14.91 -17.25
N GLU A 42 17.01 -14.17 -16.96
CA GLU A 42 16.48 -14.00 -15.60
C GLU A 42 15.29 -14.92 -15.30
N GLY A 43 14.73 -15.59 -16.32
CA GLY A 43 13.52 -16.39 -16.18
C GLY A 43 12.28 -15.55 -15.89
N VAL A 44 12.24 -14.30 -16.35
CA VAL A 44 11.19 -13.31 -16.02
C VAL A 44 10.36 -12.99 -17.25
N TYR A 45 9.04 -13.11 -17.11
CA TYR A 45 8.07 -12.67 -18.12
C TYR A 45 7.42 -11.37 -17.70
N LYS A 46 7.60 -10.30 -18.48
CA LYS A 46 7.14 -8.95 -18.17
C LYS A 46 6.09 -8.47 -19.16
N VAL A 47 4.94 -8.03 -18.65
CA VAL A 47 3.91 -7.30 -19.38
C VAL A 47 4.03 -5.81 -19.05
N THR A 48 3.71 -4.93 -20.02
CA THR A 48 3.84 -3.48 -19.85
C THR A 48 2.62 -2.79 -20.44
N PHE A 49 2.12 -1.80 -19.72
CA PHE A 49 1.02 -0.94 -20.12
C PHE A 49 1.46 0.53 -20.05
N PRO A 50 1.83 1.15 -21.18
CA PRO A 50 2.23 2.56 -21.19
C PRO A 50 1.01 3.48 -21.00
N ARG A 51 1.16 4.53 -20.17
CA ARG A 51 0.12 5.56 -19.94
C ARG A 51 0.16 6.58 -21.08
N ASN A 52 -0.68 6.34 -22.11
CA ASN A 52 -0.84 7.24 -23.25
C ASN A 52 -2.18 8.00 -23.22
N ASP A 53 -3.01 7.70 -22.24
CA ASP A 53 -4.38 8.17 -22.09
C ASP A 53 -4.49 9.59 -21.53
N VAL A 54 -3.44 10.06 -20.83
CA VAL A 54 -3.37 11.42 -20.28
C VAL A 54 -2.02 12.04 -20.62
N LYS A 55 -2.05 13.30 -21.03
CA LYS A 55 -0.82 14.09 -21.25
C LYS A 55 -0.27 14.53 -19.90
N VAL A 56 0.93 14.08 -19.57
CA VAL A 56 1.69 14.50 -18.38
C VAL A 56 2.75 15.51 -18.77
N VAL A 57 2.82 16.62 -18.06
CA VAL A 57 3.86 17.65 -18.20
C VAL A 57 4.67 17.67 -16.91
N VAL A 58 5.98 17.58 -17.00
CA VAL A 58 6.91 17.65 -15.88
C VAL A 58 7.86 18.83 -16.13
N ASP A 59 7.88 19.79 -15.23
CA ASP A 59 8.72 21.01 -15.33
C ASP A 59 8.62 21.68 -16.72
N GLY A 60 7.38 21.81 -17.23
CA GLY A 60 7.08 22.42 -18.52
C GLY A 60 7.30 21.51 -19.75
N TRP A 61 7.86 20.31 -19.57
CA TRP A 61 8.12 19.37 -20.67
C TRP A 61 7.09 18.24 -20.73
N THR A 62 6.57 17.94 -21.94
CA THR A 62 5.64 16.81 -22.12
C THR A 62 6.39 15.50 -22.03
N MET A 63 6.09 14.71 -21.02
CA MET A 63 6.77 13.47 -20.72
C MET A 63 6.23 12.31 -21.56
N PRO A 64 7.05 11.63 -22.36
CA PRO A 64 6.63 10.44 -23.08
C PRO A 64 6.62 9.21 -22.14
N PRO A 65 5.75 8.22 -22.36
CA PRO A 65 5.65 7.02 -21.51
C PRO A 65 6.97 6.28 -21.32
N PHE A 66 7.84 6.27 -22.32
CA PHE A 66 9.15 5.62 -22.25
C PHE A 66 10.05 6.17 -21.13
N MET A 67 9.85 7.41 -20.73
CA MET A 67 10.62 8.08 -19.68
C MET A 67 10.14 7.79 -18.25
N GLY A 68 9.27 6.79 -18.05
CA GLY A 68 8.85 6.35 -16.75
C GLY A 68 7.33 6.31 -16.51
N LEU A 69 6.51 6.64 -17.54
CA LEU A 69 5.06 6.52 -17.41
C LEU A 69 4.54 5.16 -17.91
N GLY A 70 5.24 4.09 -17.55
CA GLY A 70 4.90 2.72 -17.95
C GLY A 70 4.54 1.86 -16.75
N THR A 71 3.25 1.52 -16.60
CA THR A 71 2.83 0.46 -15.69
C THR A 71 3.34 -0.89 -16.17
N TRP A 72 3.82 -1.73 -15.27
CA TRP A 72 4.32 -3.06 -15.62
C TRP A 72 4.07 -4.07 -14.52
N ALA A 73 4.01 -5.35 -14.90
CA ALA A 73 4.05 -6.49 -13.99
C ALA A 73 5.00 -7.56 -14.56
N ALA A 74 5.85 -8.10 -13.70
CA ALA A 74 6.86 -9.08 -14.03
C ALA A 74 6.64 -10.36 -13.21
N PHE A 75 6.62 -11.50 -13.89
CA PHE A 75 6.35 -12.81 -13.31
C PHE A 75 7.59 -13.68 -13.40
N THR A 76 7.90 -14.39 -12.32
CA THR A 76 8.96 -15.40 -12.26
C THR A 76 8.43 -16.67 -11.61
N PRO A 77 8.88 -17.89 -12.02
CA PRO A 77 8.42 -19.11 -11.39
C PRO A 77 8.97 -19.23 -9.96
N THR A 78 8.15 -19.75 -9.05
CA THR A 78 8.57 -20.20 -7.72
C THR A 78 8.41 -21.70 -7.60
N LYS A 79 8.79 -22.28 -6.46
CA LYS A 79 8.63 -23.72 -6.21
C LYS A 79 7.17 -24.18 -6.34
N ASP A 80 6.23 -23.35 -5.85
CA ASP A 80 4.83 -23.74 -5.70
C ASP A 80 3.88 -22.90 -6.60
N GLY A 81 4.44 -22.17 -7.59
CA GLY A 81 3.66 -21.34 -8.50
C GLY A 81 4.48 -20.27 -9.19
N ALA A 82 4.13 -19.02 -8.96
CA ALA A 82 4.86 -17.85 -9.45
C ALA A 82 4.88 -16.74 -8.41
N MET A 83 5.83 -15.83 -8.57
CA MET A 83 5.85 -14.53 -7.93
C MET A 83 5.56 -13.46 -8.98
N VAL A 84 4.83 -12.44 -8.60
CA VAL A 84 4.64 -11.22 -9.39
C VAL A 84 5.16 -10.01 -8.60
N MET A 85 5.87 -9.13 -9.29
CA MET A 85 6.17 -7.78 -8.83
C MET A 85 5.73 -6.79 -9.91
N GLY A 86 5.29 -5.61 -9.50
CA GLY A 86 4.82 -4.62 -10.45
C GLY A 86 4.97 -3.20 -9.95
N ASP A 87 4.79 -2.28 -10.89
CA ASP A 87 4.73 -0.85 -10.64
C ASP A 87 3.59 -0.26 -11.47
N THR A 88 2.67 0.41 -10.79
CA THR A 88 1.45 0.93 -11.39
C THR A 88 1.49 2.45 -11.39
N VAL A 89 1.47 3.04 -12.57
CA VAL A 89 1.40 4.50 -12.78
C VAL A 89 -0.05 4.97 -12.63
N LEU A 90 -0.31 5.86 -11.70
CA LEU A 90 -1.64 6.30 -11.30
C LEU A 90 -1.74 7.82 -11.20
N PHE A 91 -2.91 8.37 -11.48
CA PHE A 91 -3.25 9.74 -11.10
C PHE A 91 -3.94 9.77 -9.73
N GLU A 92 -4.02 10.94 -9.10
CA GLU A 92 -4.53 11.10 -7.73
C GLU A 92 -5.91 10.44 -7.53
N ASP A 93 -6.80 10.56 -8.49
CA ASP A 93 -8.15 10.00 -8.43
C ASP A 93 -8.23 8.49 -8.73
N GLU A 94 -7.13 7.86 -9.15
CA GLU A 94 -7.03 6.42 -9.43
C GLU A 94 -6.43 5.62 -8.27
N VAL A 95 -5.62 6.27 -7.42
CA VAL A 95 -4.79 5.58 -6.39
C VAL A 95 -5.62 4.66 -5.51
N ASN A 96 -6.67 5.15 -4.89
CA ASN A 96 -7.46 4.35 -3.94
C ASN A 96 -8.21 3.20 -4.61
N ALA A 97 -8.74 3.41 -5.82
CA ALA A 97 -9.45 2.36 -6.55
C ALA A 97 -8.50 1.25 -6.99
N ALA A 98 -7.32 1.62 -7.51
CA ALA A 98 -6.29 0.66 -7.88
C ALA A 98 -5.74 -0.09 -6.66
N MET A 99 -5.49 0.60 -5.54
CA MET A 99 -5.03 -0.01 -4.30
C MET A 99 -6.07 -0.99 -3.72
N SER A 100 -7.36 -0.62 -3.73
CA SER A 100 -8.43 -1.55 -3.34
C SER A 100 -8.44 -2.79 -4.23
N ALA A 101 -8.27 -2.63 -5.56
CA ALA A 101 -8.21 -3.76 -6.47
C ALA A 101 -7.01 -4.68 -6.21
N VAL A 102 -5.85 -4.14 -5.79
CA VAL A 102 -4.69 -4.93 -5.35
C VAL A 102 -5.08 -5.82 -4.17
N LEU A 103 -5.58 -5.22 -3.09
CA LEU A 103 -5.89 -5.90 -1.83
C LEU A 103 -7.04 -6.91 -1.98
N ASP A 104 -8.11 -6.53 -2.68
CA ASP A 104 -9.30 -7.36 -2.89
C ASP A 104 -9.00 -8.61 -3.76
N ASN A 105 -7.90 -8.60 -4.51
CA ASN A 105 -7.49 -9.71 -5.36
C ASN A 105 -6.24 -10.44 -4.86
N GLY A 106 -5.86 -10.24 -3.58
CA GLY A 106 -4.82 -11.00 -2.89
C GLY A 106 -3.39 -10.65 -3.29
N LEU A 107 -3.17 -9.45 -3.83
CA LEU A 107 -1.84 -8.86 -3.96
C LEU A 107 -1.58 -7.92 -2.77
N ASN A 108 -0.31 -7.61 -2.56
CA ASN A 108 0.15 -6.66 -1.55
C ASN A 108 0.58 -5.35 -2.20
N VAL A 109 0.37 -4.23 -1.50
CA VAL A 109 0.94 -2.92 -1.83
C VAL A 109 2.17 -2.70 -0.96
N THR A 110 3.32 -2.43 -1.58
CA THR A 110 4.60 -2.30 -0.85
C THR A 110 5.13 -0.89 -0.80
N ALA A 111 4.74 -0.03 -1.74
CA ALA A 111 5.09 1.38 -1.75
C ALA A 111 4.07 2.22 -2.54
N LEU A 112 3.96 3.50 -2.18
CA LEU A 112 3.24 4.52 -2.96
C LEU A 112 4.03 5.82 -2.86
N HIS A 113 4.49 6.35 -4.00
CA HIS A 113 5.37 7.52 -4.05
C HIS A 113 5.28 8.29 -5.37
N ASN A 114 5.97 9.42 -5.47
CA ASN A 114 6.14 10.22 -6.68
C ASN A 114 7.54 10.00 -7.27
N HIS A 115 7.68 10.21 -8.59
CA HIS A 115 8.97 10.23 -9.28
C HIS A 115 9.43 11.64 -9.63
N PHE A 116 8.50 12.60 -9.74
CA PHE A 116 8.77 13.91 -10.31
C PHE A 116 8.41 15.05 -9.35
N PHE A 117 9.01 16.19 -9.59
CA PHE A 117 8.56 17.48 -9.10
C PHE A 117 7.86 18.23 -10.23
N PHE A 118 6.88 19.08 -9.88
CA PHE A 118 6.17 19.96 -10.83
C PHE A 118 5.48 19.22 -11.98
N ASP A 119 5.00 18.02 -11.72
CA ASP A 119 4.19 17.23 -12.64
C ASP A 119 2.71 17.65 -12.61
N HIS A 120 2.12 17.73 -13.81
CA HIS A 120 0.72 18.06 -14.04
C HIS A 120 0.13 17.15 -15.14
N PRO A 121 -0.95 16.39 -14.88
CA PRO A 121 -1.50 16.10 -13.53
C PRO A 121 -0.48 15.38 -12.66
N LYS A 122 -0.71 15.38 -11.33
CA LYS A 122 0.15 14.69 -10.35
C LYS A 122 0.13 13.18 -10.62
N VAL A 123 1.33 12.59 -10.66
CA VAL A 123 1.54 11.16 -10.95
C VAL A 123 2.07 10.44 -9.71
N TYR A 124 1.50 9.28 -9.42
CA TYR A 124 1.91 8.37 -8.35
C TYR A 124 2.37 7.04 -8.94
N PHE A 125 3.24 6.37 -8.21
CA PHE A 125 3.79 5.06 -8.52
C PHE A 125 3.49 4.14 -7.35
N MET A 126 2.75 3.05 -7.64
CA MET A 126 2.36 2.06 -6.64
C MET A 126 3.01 0.73 -6.94
N HIS A 127 3.91 0.31 -6.05
CA HIS A 127 4.52 -1.02 -6.14
C HIS A 127 3.60 -2.08 -5.57
N ILE A 128 3.52 -3.19 -6.28
CA ILE A 128 2.71 -4.35 -5.92
C ILE A 128 3.54 -5.62 -5.96
N GLU A 129 3.17 -6.60 -5.14
CA GLU A 129 3.77 -7.93 -5.15
C GLU A 129 2.75 -9.01 -4.80
N GLY A 130 3.09 -10.26 -5.10
CA GLY A 130 2.31 -11.42 -4.68
C GLY A 130 2.95 -12.74 -5.09
N GLU A 131 2.59 -13.82 -4.40
CA GLU A 131 3.02 -15.17 -4.70
C GLU A 131 1.81 -16.12 -4.75
N GLY A 132 1.81 -17.07 -5.69
CA GLY A 132 0.73 -18.03 -5.83
C GLY A 132 0.56 -18.57 -7.25
N ALA A 133 -0.63 -19.08 -7.55
CA ALA A 133 -0.95 -19.61 -8.87
C ALA A 133 -0.93 -18.49 -9.94
N VAL A 134 -0.30 -18.77 -11.09
CA VAL A 134 -0.12 -17.83 -12.22
C VAL A 134 -1.43 -17.18 -12.66
N ASP A 135 -2.51 -17.96 -12.73
CA ASP A 135 -3.83 -17.47 -13.16
C ASP A 135 -4.43 -16.48 -12.18
N LYS A 136 -4.24 -16.70 -10.87
CA LYS A 136 -4.68 -15.77 -9.83
C LYS A 136 -3.91 -14.47 -9.89
N LEU A 137 -2.57 -14.54 -9.98
CA LEU A 137 -1.73 -13.35 -10.06
C LEU A 137 -1.98 -12.52 -11.32
N ALA A 138 -2.05 -13.16 -12.50
CA ALA A 138 -2.32 -12.47 -13.76
C ALA A 138 -3.73 -11.86 -13.79
N GLY A 139 -4.73 -12.56 -13.25
CA GLY A 139 -6.08 -12.03 -13.09
C GLY A 139 -6.15 -10.85 -12.13
N ALA A 140 -5.41 -10.87 -11.02
CA ALA A 140 -5.31 -9.77 -10.06
C ALA A 140 -4.66 -8.53 -10.71
N VAL A 141 -3.54 -8.70 -11.42
CA VAL A 141 -2.88 -7.62 -12.19
C VAL A 141 -3.86 -6.99 -13.18
N ARG A 142 -4.66 -7.79 -13.88
CA ARG A 142 -5.70 -7.28 -14.80
C ARG A 142 -6.72 -6.41 -14.07
N LYS A 143 -7.19 -6.82 -12.90
CA LYS A 143 -8.15 -6.06 -12.09
C LYS A 143 -7.60 -4.70 -11.66
N VAL A 144 -6.32 -4.62 -11.34
CA VAL A 144 -5.66 -3.34 -11.00
C VAL A 144 -5.65 -2.40 -12.21
N TYR A 145 -5.30 -2.90 -13.40
CA TYR A 145 -5.35 -2.10 -14.64
C TYR A 145 -6.78 -1.63 -14.97
N ASP A 146 -7.76 -2.54 -14.85
CA ASP A 146 -9.15 -2.22 -15.13
C ASP A 146 -9.69 -1.14 -14.19
N ALA A 147 -9.30 -1.14 -12.90
CA ALA A 147 -9.73 -0.12 -11.94
C ALA A 147 -9.30 1.29 -12.37
N ALA A 148 -8.05 1.48 -12.77
CA ALA A 148 -7.56 2.76 -13.28
C ALA A 148 -8.24 3.14 -14.61
N GLN A 149 -8.35 2.19 -15.54
CA GLN A 149 -8.96 2.43 -16.86
C GLN A 149 -10.43 2.80 -16.79
N GLN A 150 -11.21 2.18 -15.89
CA GLN A 150 -12.63 2.52 -15.69
C GLN A 150 -12.81 3.97 -15.25
N ILE A 151 -11.91 4.48 -14.39
CA ILE A 151 -11.96 5.88 -13.97
C ILE A 151 -11.66 6.79 -15.17
N ARG A 152 -10.63 6.49 -15.96
CA ARG A 152 -10.30 7.29 -17.17
C ARG A 152 -11.36 7.23 -18.25
N ALA A 153 -12.01 6.09 -18.43
CA ALA A 153 -13.13 5.96 -19.36
C ALA A 153 -14.35 6.82 -18.93
N ALA A 154 -14.59 6.92 -17.63
CA ALA A 154 -15.69 7.74 -17.09
C ALA A 154 -15.31 9.24 -17.00
N SER A 155 -14.03 9.57 -16.80
CA SER A 155 -13.50 10.93 -16.70
C SER A 155 -12.13 11.00 -17.37
N PRO A 156 -12.04 11.42 -18.64
CA PRO A 156 -10.76 11.45 -19.38
C PRO A 156 -9.67 12.31 -18.73
N ASN A 157 -10.05 13.34 -18.00
CA ASN A 157 -9.13 14.20 -17.26
C ASN A 157 -9.07 13.76 -15.79
N PRO A 158 -7.87 13.59 -15.21
CA PRO A 158 -7.71 13.39 -13.77
C PRO A 158 -8.35 14.52 -12.97
N LYS A 159 -8.93 14.18 -11.82
CA LYS A 159 -9.48 15.18 -10.90
C LYS A 159 -8.32 15.89 -10.19
N ASP A 160 -8.51 17.16 -9.92
CA ASP A 160 -7.58 18.02 -9.16
C ASP A 160 -8.03 18.29 -7.72
N SER A 161 -9.19 17.74 -7.34
CA SER A 161 -9.74 17.92 -6.00
C SER A 161 -10.78 16.84 -5.67
N PHE A 162 -11.10 16.69 -4.39
CA PHE A 162 -12.19 15.80 -3.93
C PHE A 162 -13.59 16.38 -4.18
N GLY A 163 -13.71 17.61 -4.68
CA GLY A 163 -14.98 18.27 -4.95
C GLY A 163 -15.83 18.57 -3.68
N ALA A 164 -15.22 18.52 -2.50
CA ALA A 164 -15.90 18.78 -1.24
C ALA A 164 -16.07 20.28 -0.99
N ALA A 165 -17.07 20.64 -0.16
CA ALA A 165 -17.28 22.02 0.25
C ALA A 165 -16.03 22.60 0.95
N PRO A 166 -15.70 23.89 0.77
CA PRO A 166 -14.58 24.52 1.45
C PRO A 166 -14.67 24.35 2.97
N LEU A 167 -13.51 24.19 3.62
CA LEU A 167 -13.45 24.20 5.08
C LEU A 167 -13.71 25.59 5.62
N PRO A 168 -14.22 25.70 6.87
CA PRO A 168 -14.30 27.00 7.54
C PRO A 168 -12.88 27.57 7.73
N GLU A 169 -12.77 28.90 7.66
CA GLU A 169 -11.48 29.61 7.84
C GLU A 169 -10.83 29.31 9.20
N LYS A 170 -11.65 29.16 10.24
CA LYS A 170 -11.20 28.77 11.58
C LYS A 170 -11.78 27.43 11.98
N SER A 171 -10.92 26.58 12.51
CA SER A 171 -11.34 25.27 13.02
C SER A 171 -12.16 25.41 14.31
N SER A 172 -13.10 24.46 14.49
CA SER A 172 -13.98 24.37 15.67
C SER A 172 -14.38 22.91 15.95
N ILE A 173 -13.40 22.02 15.99
CA ILE A 173 -13.61 20.60 16.28
C ILE A 173 -13.90 20.41 17.77
N THR A 174 -14.99 19.69 18.08
CA THR A 174 -15.32 19.30 19.45
C THR A 174 -14.50 18.07 19.85
N ALA A 175 -13.59 18.22 20.82
CA ALA A 175 -12.69 17.15 21.23
C ALA A 175 -13.38 15.97 21.93
N ALA A 176 -14.42 16.23 22.74
CA ALA A 176 -15.02 15.21 23.62
C ALA A 176 -15.50 13.94 22.88
N PRO A 177 -16.28 14.01 21.77
CA PRO A 177 -16.67 12.79 21.04
C PRO A 177 -15.49 12.03 20.45
N LEU A 178 -14.44 12.73 20.03
CA LEU A 178 -13.23 12.11 19.48
C LEU A 178 -12.40 11.43 20.58
N ASN A 179 -12.32 12.04 21.76
CA ASN A 179 -11.69 11.46 22.95
C ASN A 179 -12.34 10.13 23.35
N GLU A 180 -13.66 10.05 23.29
CA GLU A 180 -14.42 8.80 23.56
C GLU A 180 -14.10 7.72 22.51
N ILE A 181 -14.04 8.09 21.22
CA ILE A 181 -13.75 7.15 20.13
C ILE A 181 -12.35 6.56 20.29
N PHE A 182 -11.34 7.39 20.57
CA PHE A 182 -9.95 6.94 20.70
C PHE A 182 -9.56 6.48 22.11
N GLY A 183 -10.42 6.70 23.10
CA GLY A 183 -10.17 6.30 24.49
C GLY A 183 -9.02 7.08 25.17
N THR A 184 -8.69 8.27 24.65
CA THR A 184 -7.62 9.13 25.18
C THR A 184 -7.93 10.58 24.90
N GLN A 185 -7.26 11.49 25.63
CA GLN A 185 -7.36 12.94 25.41
C GLN A 185 -6.51 13.37 24.22
N GLY A 186 -7.12 14.04 23.24
CA GLY A 186 -6.41 14.70 22.16
C GLY A 186 -5.84 16.04 22.59
N GLU A 187 -4.73 16.44 21.99
CA GLU A 187 -4.19 17.79 22.10
C GLU A 187 -5.04 18.74 21.26
N SER A 188 -5.52 19.84 21.86
CA SER A 188 -6.34 20.84 21.18
C SER A 188 -5.55 22.13 20.99
N LYS A 189 -5.55 22.67 19.76
CA LYS A 189 -4.90 23.93 19.41
C LYS A 189 -5.67 24.62 18.28
N ASP A 190 -5.99 25.86 18.44
CA ASP A 190 -6.66 26.71 17.42
C ASP A 190 -7.94 26.06 16.84
N GLY A 191 -8.72 25.37 17.68
CA GLY A 191 -9.94 24.67 17.28
C GLY A 191 -9.70 23.34 16.54
N MET A 192 -8.46 22.90 16.38
CA MET A 192 -8.05 21.58 15.86
C MET A 192 -7.81 20.61 17.00
N VAL A 193 -7.89 19.31 16.72
CA VAL A 193 -7.62 18.27 17.71
C VAL A 193 -6.69 17.22 17.09
N LYS A 194 -5.62 16.85 17.81
CA LYS A 194 -4.64 15.85 17.38
C LYS A 194 -4.47 14.75 18.42
N PHE A 195 -4.46 13.51 17.96
CA PHE A 195 -4.15 12.30 18.73
C PHE A 195 -2.83 11.73 18.26
N THR A 196 -1.97 11.28 19.19
CA THR A 196 -0.67 10.67 18.85
C THR A 196 -0.43 9.43 19.72
N PHE A 197 -0.20 8.29 19.06
CA PHE A 197 0.02 6.98 19.66
C PHE A 197 1.43 6.50 19.31
N GLY A 198 2.27 6.29 20.32
CA GLY A 198 3.63 5.80 20.10
C GLY A 198 3.67 4.32 19.73
N ARG A 199 4.63 3.96 18.88
CA ARG A 199 4.99 2.59 18.54
C ARG A 199 6.47 2.39 18.90
N PRO A 200 6.83 1.49 19.85
CA PRO A 200 8.22 1.23 20.13
C PRO A 200 8.84 0.31 19.06
N THR A 201 10.08 0.62 18.70
CA THR A 201 10.96 -0.29 17.95
C THR A 201 12.39 -0.13 18.45
N THR A 202 13.32 -0.92 17.95
CA THR A 202 14.72 -0.86 18.31
C THR A 202 15.56 -0.60 17.07
N MET A 203 16.48 0.36 17.15
CA MET A 203 17.43 0.66 16.07
C MET A 203 18.84 0.67 16.64
N HIS A 204 19.75 -0.12 16.06
CA HIS A 204 21.13 -0.28 16.54
C HIS A 204 21.24 -0.60 18.05
N GLY A 205 20.31 -1.42 18.57
CA GLY A 205 20.25 -1.79 19.99
C GLY A 205 19.65 -0.73 20.91
N THR A 206 19.19 0.41 20.37
CA THR A 206 18.58 1.50 21.14
C THR A 206 17.06 1.51 20.92
N HIS A 207 16.29 1.54 22.02
CA HIS A 207 14.85 1.70 21.95
C HIS A 207 14.50 3.11 21.45
N ILE A 208 13.65 3.18 20.44
CA ILE A 208 13.08 4.42 19.90
C ILE A 208 11.56 4.32 19.89
N GLY A 209 10.88 5.44 19.92
CA GLY A 209 9.43 5.47 20.02
C GLY A 209 8.82 6.81 19.62
N LYS A 210 7.73 7.18 20.29
CA LYS A 210 6.86 8.30 19.96
C LYS A 210 7.58 9.59 19.57
N ASP A 211 8.49 10.05 20.40
CA ASP A 211 9.15 11.36 20.23
C ASP A 211 10.32 11.32 19.24
N MET A 212 10.70 10.10 18.79
CA MET A 212 11.63 9.86 17.69
C MET A 212 10.92 9.62 16.36
N GLY A 213 9.63 9.97 16.25
CA GLY A 213 8.84 9.83 15.02
C GLY A 213 8.30 8.42 14.77
N VAL A 214 8.39 7.50 15.74
CA VAL A 214 7.76 6.17 15.63
C VAL A 214 6.40 6.23 16.32
N ASN A 215 5.44 6.79 15.60
CA ASN A 215 4.10 7.00 16.12
C ASN A 215 3.06 7.01 14.99
N THR A 216 1.83 6.70 15.36
CA THR A 216 0.64 6.93 14.55
C THR A 216 -0.05 8.18 15.09
N TRP A 217 -0.49 9.07 14.22
CA TRP A 217 -1.23 10.25 14.63
C TRP A 217 -2.40 10.56 13.70
N ALA A 218 -3.40 11.25 14.25
CA ALA A 218 -4.57 11.74 13.54
C ALA A 218 -4.86 13.18 13.97
N ALA A 219 -4.87 14.12 13.03
CA ALA A 219 -5.17 15.53 13.25
C ALA A 219 -6.46 15.92 12.52
N PHE A 220 -7.39 16.51 13.25
CA PHE A 220 -8.69 16.94 12.75
C PHE A 220 -8.76 18.46 12.68
N ALA A 221 -9.22 18.99 11.56
CA ALA A 221 -9.44 20.42 11.33
C ALA A 221 -10.77 20.66 10.60
N GLY A 222 -11.28 21.91 10.65
CA GLY A 222 -12.58 22.28 10.10
C GLY A 222 -13.64 22.40 11.18
N SER A 223 -14.84 21.89 10.96
CA SER A 223 -15.92 21.80 11.95
C SER A 223 -16.38 20.36 12.12
N ASP A 224 -17.21 20.08 13.15
CA ASP A 224 -17.71 18.73 13.40
C ASP A 224 -18.45 18.12 12.19
N ASP A 225 -19.15 18.93 11.40
CA ASP A 225 -19.91 18.48 10.23
C ASP A 225 -19.15 18.57 8.90
N ASN A 226 -18.08 19.38 8.83
CA ASN A 226 -17.23 19.51 7.63
C ASN A 226 -15.77 19.59 8.07
N ALA A 227 -15.16 18.44 8.20
CA ALA A 227 -13.81 18.24 8.69
C ALA A 227 -12.90 17.60 7.65
N ILE A 228 -11.62 17.75 7.89
CA ILE A 228 -10.58 16.89 7.35
C ILE A 228 -9.95 16.09 8.50
N VAL A 229 -9.38 14.95 8.14
CA VAL A 229 -8.38 14.27 8.93
C VAL A 229 -7.13 14.07 8.09
N ASP A 230 -6.00 14.40 8.66
CA ASP A 230 -4.67 14.12 8.14
C ASP A 230 -3.90 13.29 9.16
N GLY A 231 -3.06 12.37 8.71
CA GLY A 231 -2.33 11.53 9.64
C GLY A 231 -1.25 10.67 9.01
N ASP A 232 -0.62 9.93 9.90
CA ASP A 232 0.43 8.98 9.57
C ASP A 232 0.25 7.73 10.43
N PHE A 233 0.34 6.56 9.81
CA PHE A 233 0.36 5.28 10.51
C PHE A 233 1.77 4.73 10.57
N ALA A 234 2.19 4.31 11.76
CA ALA A 234 3.34 3.43 11.97
C ALA A 234 2.82 2.00 12.13
N VAL A 235 3.16 1.11 11.23
CA VAL A 235 2.73 -0.29 11.19
C VAL A 235 3.92 -1.23 10.98
N THR A 236 3.80 -2.48 11.42
CA THR A 236 4.73 -3.54 10.98
C THR A 236 4.38 -3.98 9.56
N GLU A 237 5.28 -4.73 8.92
CA GLU A 237 5.03 -5.28 7.57
C GLU A 237 3.74 -6.12 7.51
N ASP A 238 3.50 -6.93 8.55
CA ASP A 238 2.30 -7.79 8.65
C ASP A 238 1.00 -7.00 8.86
N GLU A 239 1.08 -5.81 9.48
CA GLU A 239 -0.07 -4.95 9.74
C GLU A 239 -0.42 -4.06 8.53
N LEU A 240 0.50 -3.83 7.60
CA LEU A 240 0.32 -2.87 6.52
C LEU A 240 -0.93 -3.17 5.69
N GLN A 241 -1.03 -4.36 5.11
CA GLN A 241 -2.13 -4.69 4.20
C GLN A 241 -3.51 -4.65 4.88
N PRO A 242 -3.73 -5.26 6.05
CA PRO A 242 -5.03 -5.21 6.71
C PRO A 242 -5.42 -3.79 7.17
N VAL A 243 -4.46 -2.95 7.57
CA VAL A 243 -4.75 -1.55 7.94
C VAL A 243 -5.13 -0.74 6.70
N LEU A 244 -4.38 -0.84 5.59
CA LEU A 244 -4.74 -0.20 4.32
C LEU A 244 -6.15 -0.59 3.88
N GLY A 245 -6.47 -1.89 3.88
CA GLY A 245 -7.80 -2.40 3.51
C GLY A 245 -8.93 -1.85 4.38
N SER A 246 -8.71 -1.72 5.70
CA SER A 246 -9.68 -1.11 6.61
C SER A 246 -9.95 0.34 6.26
N LEU A 247 -8.91 1.15 6.05
CA LEU A 247 -9.05 2.57 5.75
C LEU A 247 -9.72 2.83 4.39
N LEU A 248 -9.32 2.10 3.35
CA LEU A 248 -9.91 2.22 2.02
C LEU A 248 -11.40 1.85 2.00
N LYS A 249 -11.80 0.79 2.74
CA LYS A 249 -13.20 0.40 2.90
C LYS A 249 -14.04 1.54 3.49
N ASP A 250 -13.49 2.30 4.42
CA ASP A 250 -14.12 3.44 5.08
C ASP A 250 -13.84 4.77 4.35
N LYS A 251 -13.35 4.71 3.09
CA LYS A 251 -13.10 5.85 2.19
C LYS A 251 -12.08 6.86 2.71
N ILE A 252 -11.13 6.40 3.50
CA ILE A 252 -9.93 7.16 3.83
C ILE A 252 -8.92 6.97 2.70
N ASN A 253 -8.39 8.08 2.18
CA ASN A 253 -7.44 8.06 1.07
C ASN A 253 -6.03 7.76 1.58
N ILE A 254 -5.32 6.89 0.91
CA ILE A 254 -3.89 6.63 1.17
C ILE A 254 -3.07 7.51 0.24
N VAL A 255 -2.15 8.27 0.80
CA VAL A 255 -1.42 9.33 0.08
C VAL A 255 0.01 8.94 -0.23
N ALA A 256 0.69 8.25 0.69
CA ALA A 256 2.06 7.78 0.50
C ALA A 256 2.32 6.57 1.40
N ILE A 257 3.19 5.66 0.97
CA ILE A 257 3.71 4.55 1.79
C ILE A 257 5.23 4.65 1.75
N HIS A 258 5.89 4.74 2.91
CA HIS A 258 7.29 5.10 3.04
C HIS A 258 7.92 4.54 4.30
N GLN A 259 9.17 4.91 4.57
CA GLN A 259 9.96 4.53 5.74
C GLN A 259 10.49 5.79 6.44
N HIS A 260 10.57 5.77 7.78
CA HIS A 260 11.22 6.83 8.56
C HIS A 260 12.67 6.49 8.89
N MET A 261 13.01 5.20 8.95
CA MET A 261 14.33 4.72 9.35
C MET A 261 14.72 3.47 8.58
N THR A 262 15.93 3.00 8.82
CA THR A 262 16.45 1.72 8.31
C THR A 262 17.11 0.95 9.44
N HIS A 263 17.14 -0.40 9.34
CA HIS A 263 17.76 -1.31 10.33
C HIS A 263 17.06 -1.34 11.70
N GLU A 264 15.78 -0.97 11.75
CA GLU A 264 14.95 -1.14 12.94
C GLU A 264 14.37 -2.56 13.03
N GLU A 265 14.07 -2.98 14.27
CA GLU A 265 13.50 -4.29 14.60
C GLU A 265 12.42 -4.15 15.70
N PRO A 266 11.15 -4.54 15.44
CA PRO A 266 10.63 -4.99 14.15
C PRO A 266 10.70 -3.89 13.09
N ARG A 267 10.76 -4.30 11.80
CA ARG A 267 10.71 -3.37 10.68
C ARG A 267 9.38 -2.62 10.67
N MET A 268 9.47 -1.32 10.50
CA MET A 268 8.31 -0.41 10.51
C MET A 268 8.09 0.17 9.12
N MET A 269 6.83 0.17 8.72
CA MET A 269 6.35 0.90 7.55
C MET A 269 5.52 2.09 8.02
N PHE A 270 5.49 3.14 7.21
CA PHE A 270 4.72 4.34 7.49
C PHE A 270 3.87 4.68 6.28
N PHE A 271 2.68 5.24 6.53
CA PHE A 271 1.87 5.74 5.43
C PHE A 271 1.01 6.92 5.84
N HIS A 272 0.98 7.93 4.97
CA HIS A 272 0.10 9.07 5.12
C HIS A 272 -1.29 8.77 4.58
N TYR A 273 -2.28 9.34 5.25
CA TYR A 273 -3.69 9.22 4.87
C TYR A 273 -4.41 10.55 4.98
N TRP A 274 -5.50 10.68 4.23
CA TRP A 274 -6.32 11.87 4.16
C TRP A 274 -7.80 11.52 4.06
N GLY A 275 -8.65 12.15 4.86
CA GLY A 275 -10.09 11.97 4.82
C GLY A 275 -10.85 13.30 4.86
N ARG A 276 -12.03 13.32 4.24
CA ARG A 276 -12.99 14.42 4.27
C ARG A 276 -14.36 13.92 4.67
N GLY A 277 -15.02 14.62 5.61
CA GLY A 277 -16.35 14.23 6.09
C GLY A 277 -16.69 14.85 7.44
N ARG A 278 -17.63 14.23 8.17
CA ARG A 278 -17.89 14.60 9.56
C ARG A 278 -16.78 14.09 10.47
N ALA A 279 -16.34 14.92 11.41
CA ALA A 279 -15.22 14.58 12.30
C ALA A 279 -15.40 13.23 13.01
N LYS A 280 -16.61 12.95 13.52
CA LYS A 280 -16.92 11.67 14.20
C LYS A 280 -16.87 10.47 13.25
N ASP A 281 -17.33 10.61 12.01
CA ASP A 281 -17.33 9.53 11.02
C ASP A 281 -15.89 9.22 10.59
N LEU A 282 -15.06 10.25 10.37
CA LEU A 282 -13.64 10.11 10.09
C LEU A 282 -12.90 9.44 11.25
N ALA A 283 -13.17 9.82 12.50
CA ALA A 283 -12.57 9.19 13.66
C ALA A 283 -12.93 7.70 13.79
N ASN A 284 -14.19 7.33 13.53
CA ASN A 284 -14.61 5.92 13.52
C ASN A 284 -13.95 5.11 12.40
N ALA A 285 -13.82 5.69 11.20
CA ALA A 285 -13.13 5.08 10.08
C ALA A 285 -11.67 4.74 10.42
N ILE A 286 -10.95 5.69 11.03
CA ILE A 286 -9.54 5.52 11.42
C ILE A 286 -9.40 4.55 12.60
N LYS A 287 -10.36 4.53 13.54
CA LYS A 287 -10.36 3.63 14.70
C LYS A 287 -10.22 2.16 14.27
N GLY A 288 -10.84 1.76 13.16
CA GLY A 288 -10.70 0.43 12.59
C GLY A 288 -9.23 0.06 12.33
N GLY A 289 -8.49 0.94 11.67
CA GLY A 289 -7.05 0.79 11.44
C GLY A 289 -6.24 0.75 12.75
N PHE A 290 -6.58 1.57 13.73
CA PHE A 290 -5.91 1.60 15.04
C PHE A 290 -6.11 0.29 15.83
N LEU A 291 -7.28 -0.33 15.72
CA LEU A 291 -7.56 -1.63 16.34
C LEU A 291 -6.75 -2.75 15.69
N ILE A 292 -6.69 -2.77 14.36
CA ILE A 292 -5.91 -3.75 13.59
C ILE A 292 -4.41 -3.59 13.88
N GLY A 293 -3.90 -2.36 13.88
CA GLY A 293 -2.51 -2.05 14.22
C GLY A 293 -2.18 -2.13 15.72
N GLY A 294 -3.07 -2.68 16.55
CA GLY A 294 -2.80 -2.89 17.98
C GLY A 294 -2.63 -1.62 18.83
N LEU A 295 -3.00 -0.46 18.31
CA LEU A 295 -2.87 0.84 18.99
C LEU A 295 -3.97 1.09 20.01
N LEU A 296 -5.14 0.51 19.76
CA LEU A 296 -6.28 0.53 20.67
C LEU A 296 -6.63 -0.89 21.10
N LYS A 297 -7.03 -1.05 22.37
CA LYS A 297 -7.56 -2.33 22.84
C LYS A 297 -9.05 -2.42 22.47
N VAL A 298 -9.48 -3.57 22.02
CA VAL A 298 -10.92 -3.88 21.96
C VAL A 298 -11.44 -3.82 23.39
N SER A 299 -12.31 -2.87 23.70
CA SER A 299 -13.04 -2.88 24.98
C SER A 299 -13.86 -4.15 25.00
N SER A 300 -13.49 -5.11 25.85
CA SER A 300 -14.36 -6.26 26.12
C SER A 300 -15.73 -5.72 26.56
N PRO A 301 -16.84 -6.23 26.05
CA PRO A 301 -18.12 -5.92 26.66
C PRO A 301 -18.01 -6.28 28.11
N LEU A 302 -18.34 -5.35 29.02
CA LEU A 302 -18.47 -5.62 30.44
C LEU A 302 -19.49 -6.76 30.62
N PRO A 303 -19.21 -7.72 31.52
CA PRO A 303 -20.08 -8.85 31.78
C PRO A 303 -21.46 -8.44 32.26
#